data_317d4560c41f9607b42af35260532a63
#
_entry.id   317d4560c41f9607b42af35260532a63
#
_cell.length_a   1.000
_cell.length_b   1.000
_cell.length_c   1.000
_cell.angle_alpha   90.00
_cell.angle_beta   90.00
_cell.angle_gamma   90.00
#
_symmetry.space_group_name_H-M   'P 1'
#
loop_
_entity.id
_entity.type
_entity.pdbx_description
1 polymer ?
#
loop_
_entity_poly.entity_id
_entity_poly.type
_entity_poly.pdbx_seq_one_letter_code
_entity_poly.pdbx_strand_id
1 'polypeptide(L)'
;MSRATRLVLGFVIADRTDSAFVRLLDEELPPAWSEAPVCTDGWGAYQRLIAPERHTVCDKGSGKTSVVEALNTKWRQRQSGLVRRACGVSWRIVDDLSERFLLLTDQHNRQCLKRWHAAQAGKQPTRSSP
;
A
#
# COMPACT_ATOMS: atom_id res chain seq x y z
N MET A 1 -0.71 2.37 1.63
CA MET A 1 0.29 1.82 2.57
C MET A 1 0.69 2.87 3.61
N SER A 2 0.75 2.49 4.87
CA SER A 2 1.21 3.37 5.96
C SER A 2 2.74 3.54 5.92
N ARG A 3 3.22 4.78 5.98
CA ARG A 3 4.67 5.07 6.02
C ARG A 3 5.30 4.69 7.36
N ALA A 4 4.59 4.91 8.46
CA ALA A 4 5.10 4.67 9.81
C ALA A 4 5.23 3.17 10.12
N THR A 5 4.22 2.38 9.80
CA THR A 5 4.16 0.96 10.13
C THR A 5 4.53 0.05 8.96
N ARG A 6 4.60 0.58 7.73
CA ARG A 6 4.78 -0.17 6.48
C ARG A 6 3.63 -1.13 6.17
N LEU A 7 2.51 -1.02 6.86
CA LEU A 7 1.32 -1.84 6.59
C LEU A 7 0.68 -1.46 5.26
N VAL A 8 0.28 -2.45 4.48
CA VAL A 8 -0.62 -2.28 3.35
C VAL A 8 -2.03 -2.17 3.91
N LEU A 9 -2.69 -1.04 3.68
CA LEU A 9 -4.00 -0.73 4.23
C LEU A 9 -5.14 -1.20 3.31
N GLY A 10 -4.87 -1.25 2.01
CA GLY A 10 -5.80 -1.69 0.98
C GLY A 10 -5.09 -1.79 -0.36
N PHE A 11 -5.68 -2.53 -1.29
CA PHE A 11 -5.22 -2.62 -2.68
C PHE A 11 -6.39 -2.94 -3.61
N VAL A 12 -6.24 -2.57 -4.87
CA VAL A 12 -7.18 -2.91 -5.94
C VAL A 12 -6.39 -3.49 -7.11
N ILE A 13 -6.88 -4.58 -7.67
CA ILE A 13 -6.38 -5.14 -8.93
C ILE A 13 -7.35 -4.73 -10.03
N ALA A 14 -6.96 -3.78 -10.83
CA ALA A 14 -7.75 -3.22 -11.92
C ALA A 14 -6.86 -2.48 -12.91
N ASP A 15 -7.45 -2.05 -14.03
CA ASP A 15 -6.81 -1.09 -14.90
C ASP A 15 -6.59 0.24 -14.18
N ARG A 16 -5.61 1.01 -14.65
CA ARG A 16 -5.27 2.31 -14.05
C ARG A 16 -6.29 3.37 -14.46
N THR A 17 -7.42 3.41 -13.77
CA THR A 17 -8.55 4.31 -14.02
C THR A 17 -8.91 5.11 -12.78
N ASP A 18 -9.63 6.20 -12.96
CA ASP A 18 -10.17 7.01 -11.86
C ASP A 18 -11.12 6.18 -10.98
N SER A 19 -11.98 5.35 -11.60
CA SER A 19 -12.92 4.46 -10.87
C SER A 19 -12.21 3.42 -10.00
N ALA A 20 -11.11 2.85 -10.47
CA ALA A 20 -10.30 1.93 -9.66
C ALA A 20 -9.70 2.63 -8.44
N PHE A 21 -9.32 3.89 -8.59
CA PHE A 21 -8.78 4.66 -7.48
C PHE A 21 -9.87 5.09 -6.48
N VAL A 22 -11.06 5.49 -6.96
CA VAL A 22 -12.23 5.74 -6.08
C VAL A 22 -12.55 4.49 -5.27
N ARG A 23 -12.60 3.32 -5.91
CA ARG A 23 -12.83 2.05 -5.23
C ARG A 23 -11.78 1.77 -4.14
N LEU A 24 -10.52 2.08 -4.41
CA LEU A 24 -9.46 1.94 -3.41
C LEU A 24 -9.69 2.84 -2.18
N LEU A 25 -10.16 4.07 -2.39
CA LEU A 25 -10.40 5.01 -1.29
C LEU A 25 -11.66 4.68 -0.48
N ASP A 26 -12.74 4.30 -1.17
CA ASP A 26 -14.06 4.18 -0.56
C ASP A 26 -14.32 2.78 0.01
N GLU A 27 -13.81 1.73 -0.66
CA GLU A 27 -14.12 0.35 -0.29
C GLU A 27 -12.97 -0.35 0.45
N GLU A 28 -11.73 -0.08 0.04
CA GLU A 28 -10.56 -0.83 0.52
C GLU A 28 -9.78 -0.12 1.64
N LEU A 29 -9.91 1.20 1.73
CA LEU A 29 -9.21 1.96 2.77
C LEU A 29 -10.02 1.91 4.08
N PRO A 30 -9.43 1.47 5.22
CA PRO A 30 -10.15 1.48 6.48
C PRO A 30 -10.59 2.89 6.86
N PRO A 31 -11.82 3.08 7.39
CA PRO A 31 -12.37 4.41 7.71
C PRO A 31 -11.48 5.28 8.60
N ALA A 32 -10.73 4.67 9.51
CA ALA A 32 -9.77 5.38 10.37
C ALA A 32 -8.65 6.12 9.59
N TRP A 33 -8.48 5.82 8.30
CA TRP A 33 -7.47 6.43 7.43
C TRP A 33 -8.07 7.38 6.40
N SER A 34 -9.39 7.56 6.38
CA SER A 34 -10.08 8.43 5.41
C SER A 34 -9.54 9.86 5.39
N GLU A 35 -9.14 10.39 6.54
CA GLU A 35 -8.61 11.75 6.70
C GLU A 35 -7.07 11.82 6.78
N ALA A 36 -6.38 10.69 6.62
CA ALA A 36 -4.93 10.68 6.71
C ALA A 36 -4.26 11.43 5.54
N PRO A 37 -3.13 12.11 5.77
CA PRO A 37 -2.33 12.70 4.71
C PRO A 37 -1.86 11.65 3.70
N VAL A 38 -2.02 11.93 2.41
CA VAL A 38 -1.71 11.02 1.32
C VAL A 38 -0.53 11.56 0.50
N CYS A 39 0.46 10.72 0.26
CA CYS A 39 1.58 11.01 -0.62
C CYS A 39 1.51 10.10 -1.85
N THR A 40 1.53 10.68 -3.04
CA THR A 40 1.44 9.94 -4.32
C THR A 40 2.51 10.39 -5.30
N ASP A 41 2.60 9.68 -6.42
CA ASP A 41 3.30 10.15 -7.61
C ASP A 41 2.47 11.22 -8.35
N GLY A 42 2.99 11.73 -9.45
CA GLY A 42 2.36 12.79 -10.23
C GLY A 42 1.22 12.36 -11.15
N TRP A 43 0.59 11.19 -10.94
CA TRP A 43 -0.55 10.79 -11.78
C TRP A 43 -1.77 11.70 -11.55
N GLY A 44 -2.31 12.25 -12.65
CA GLY A 44 -3.36 13.27 -12.60
C GLY A 44 -4.66 12.87 -11.90
N ALA A 45 -5.01 11.58 -11.86
CA ALA A 45 -6.18 11.11 -11.11
C ALA A 45 -6.07 11.41 -9.61
N TYR A 46 -4.89 11.28 -9.03
CA TYR A 46 -4.68 11.57 -7.61
C TYR A 46 -4.96 13.03 -7.29
N GLN A 47 -4.54 13.94 -8.17
CA GLN A 47 -4.75 15.38 -7.98
C GLN A 47 -6.23 15.77 -8.09
N ARG A 48 -7.03 15.02 -8.88
CA ARG A 48 -8.47 15.29 -9.04
C ARG A 48 -9.32 14.70 -7.91
N LEU A 49 -8.91 13.58 -7.37
CA LEU A 49 -9.74 12.76 -6.48
C LEU A 49 -9.35 12.85 -4.99
N ILE A 50 -8.16 13.36 -4.67
CA ILE A 50 -7.73 13.60 -3.30
C ILE A 50 -7.83 15.08 -2.99
N ALA A 51 -8.43 15.41 -1.86
CA ALA A 51 -8.52 16.80 -1.39
C ALA A 51 -7.10 17.42 -1.26
N PRO A 52 -6.89 18.63 -1.80
CA PRO A 52 -5.56 19.26 -1.88
C PRO A 52 -4.85 19.39 -0.52
N GLU A 53 -5.60 19.66 0.54
CA GLU A 53 -5.11 19.81 1.92
C GLU A 53 -4.53 18.50 2.50
N ARG A 54 -4.93 17.37 1.95
CA ARG A 54 -4.46 16.03 2.36
C ARG A 54 -3.40 15.46 1.41
N HIS A 55 -3.24 16.06 0.23
CA HIS A 55 -2.48 15.48 -0.86
C HIS A 55 -1.10 16.13 -0.98
N THR A 56 -0.08 15.31 -0.98
CA THR A 56 1.30 15.72 -1.31
C THR A 56 1.77 14.93 -2.51
N VAL A 57 2.05 15.62 -3.60
CA VAL A 57 2.72 15.01 -4.77
C VAL A 57 4.21 14.89 -4.43
N CYS A 58 4.74 13.69 -4.58
CA CYS A 58 6.11 13.38 -4.27
C CYS A 58 6.92 13.20 -5.55
N ASP A 59 7.96 13.98 -5.74
CA ASP A 59 8.85 13.88 -6.88
C ASP A 59 9.59 12.54 -6.92
N LYS A 60 9.88 12.08 -8.12
CA LYS A 60 10.78 10.95 -8.35
C LYS A 60 12.14 11.28 -7.73
N GLY A 61 12.61 10.43 -6.83
CA GLY A 61 13.86 10.64 -6.12
C GLY A 61 13.73 11.20 -4.71
N SER A 62 12.55 11.69 -4.30
CA SER A 62 12.31 12.12 -2.90
C SER A 62 12.36 10.95 -1.90
N GLY A 63 12.37 9.72 -2.37
CA GLY A 63 12.34 8.50 -1.56
C GLY A 63 11.02 8.25 -0.84
N LYS A 64 10.05 9.16 -0.97
CA LYS A 64 8.78 9.07 -0.23
C LYS A 64 7.87 7.96 -0.74
N THR A 65 7.95 7.61 -2.03
CA THR A 65 7.20 6.52 -2.67
C THR A 65 8.02 5.23 -2.79
N SER A 66 9.33 5.27 -2.54
CA SER A 66 10.27 4.17 -2.74
C SER A 66 9.86 2.86 -2.03
N VAL A 67 9.20 2.96 -0.88
CA VAL A 67 8.76 1.80 -0.11
C VAL A 67 7.63 1.04 -0.82
N VAL A 68 6.67 1.78 -1.39
CA VAL A 68 5.57 1.19 -2.17
C VAL A 68 6.11 0.60 -3.47
N GLU A 69 7.04 1.29 -4.12
CA GLU A 69 7.71 0.82 -5.33
C GLU A 69 8.51 -0.46 -5.09
N ALA A 70 9.28 -0.52 -4.01
CA ALA A 70 10.03 -1.72 -3.62
C ALA A 70 9.10 -2.91 -3.30
N LEU A 71 7.98 -2.67 -2.61
CA LEU A 71 6.99 -3.70 -2.33
C LEU A 71 6.32 -4.20 -3.62
N ASN A 72 5.91 -3.30 -4.51
CA ASN A 72 5.34 -3.64 -5.81
C ASN A 72 6.32 -4.45 -6.67
N THR A 73 7.60 -4.09 -6.67
CA THR A 73 8.64 -4.84 -7.37
C THR A 73 8.78 -6.25 -6.82
N LYS A 74 8.84 -6.39 -5.49
CA LYS A 74 8.90 -7.69 -4.81
C LYS A 74 7.70 -8.57 -5.14
N TRP A 75 6.49 -8.00 -5.17
CA TRP A 75 5.28 -8.74 -5.50
C TRP A 75 5.23 -9.14 -6.96
N ARG A 76 5.62 -8.26 -7.89
CA ARG A 76 5.74 -8.60 -9.31
C ARG A 76 6.72 -9.75 -9.58
N GLN A 77 7.83 -9.79 -8.87
CA GLN A 77 8.80 -10.89 -8.98
C GLN A 77 8.21 -12.23 -8.51
N ARG A 78 7.32 -12.21 -7.53
CA ARG A 78 6.70 -13.42 -6.98
C ARG A 78 5.43 -13.86 -7.71
N GLN A 79 4.83 -12.98 -8.50
CA GLN A 79 3.59 -13.19 -9.22
C GLN A 79 3.80 -12.89 -10.70
N SER A 80 4.03 -13.95 -11.49
CA SER A 80 4.23 -13.83 -12.94
C SER A 80 3.02 -13.19 -13.67
N GLY A 81 1.80 -13.35 -13.14
CA GLY A 81 0.59 -12.72 -13.66
C GLY A 81 0.54 -11.20 -13.52
N LEU A 82 1.42 -10.59 -12.73
CA LEU A 82 1.53 -9.14 -12.56
C LEU A 82 2.55 -8.49 -13.50
N VAL A 83 3.16 -9.25 -14.37
CA VAL A 83 4.08 -8.72 -15.36
C VAL A 83 3.29 -7.90 -16.38
N ARG A 84 3.72 -6.67 -16.66
CA ARG A 84 3.05 -5.65 -17.51
C ARG A 84 2.63 -6.10 -18.93
N ARG A 85 2.92 -7.33 -19.35
CA ARG A 85 2.65 -7.87 -20.68
C ARG A 85 1.48 -8.85 -20.74
N ALA A 86 0.76 -9.10 -19.65
CA ALA A 86 -0.45 -9.90 -19.68
C ALA A 86 -1.64 -9.06 -20.19
N CYS A 87 -1.60 -8.71 -21.46
CA CYS A 87 -2.79 -8.23 -22.17
C CYS A 87 -3.77 -9.40 -22.27
N GLY A 88 -5.00 -9.25 -21.74
CA GLY A 88 -6.05 -10.25 -21.83
C GLY A 88 -6.20 -11.16 -20.61
N VAL A 89 -6.13 -10.58 -19.43
CA VAL A 89 -6.39 -11.30 -18.17
C VAL A 89 -7.88 -11.64 -18.09
N SER A 90 -8.23 -12.93 -18.12
CA SER A 90 -9.61 -13.36 -17.89
C SER A 90 -10.01 -13.09 -16.42
N TRP A 91 -11.32 -12.89 -16.16
CA TRP A 91 -11.86 -12.66 -14.83
C TRP A 91 -11.44 -13.72 -13.80
N ARG A 92 -11.31 -14.99 -14.20
CA ARG A 92 -10.80 -16.07 -13.33
C ARG A 92 -9.39 -15.84 -12.85
N ILE A 93 -8.54 -15.23 -13.69
CA ILE A 93 -7.17 -14.89 -13.31
C ILE A 93 -7.15 -13.71 -12.33
N VAL A 94 -8.09 -12.77 -12.43
CA VAL A 94 -8.21 -11.65 -11.49
C VAL A 94 -8.58 -12.15 -10.10
N ASP A 95 -9.50 -13.10 -9.98
CA ASP A 95 -9.88 -13.67 -8.69
C ASP A 95 -8.71 -14.43 -8.05
N ASP A 96 -8.04 -15.30 -8.79
CA ASP A 96 -6.84 -16.02 -8.33
C ASP A 96 -5.71 -15.06 -7.92
N LEU A 97 -5.49 -13.99 -8.68
CA LEU A 97 -4.54 -12.94 -8.32
C LEU A 97 -4.94 -12.20 -7.05
N SER A 98 -6.23 -11.91 -6.86
CA SER A 98 -6.74 -11.23 -5.68
C SER A 98 -6.51 -12.07 -4.42
N GLU A 99 -6.83 -13.35 -4.44
CA GLU A 99 -6.55 -14.26 -3.32
C GLU A 99 -5.06 -14.34 -2.98
N ARG A 100 -4.21 -14.48 -3.99
CA ARG A 100 -2.75 -14.51 -3.79
C ARG A 100 -2.22 -13.19 -3.23
N PHE A 101 -2.79 -12.06 -3.68
CA PHE A 101 -2.45 -10.74 -3.15
C PHE A 101 -2.86 -10.56 -1.70
N LEU A 102 -4.04 -11.07 -1.32
CA LEU A 102 -4.49 -11.09 0.07
C LEU A 102 -3.53 -11.85 0.96
N LEU A 103 -3.10 -13.05 0.55
CA LEU A 103 -2.13 -13.85 1.29
C LEU A 103 -0.77 -13.14 1.43
N LEU A 104 -0.26 -12.55 0.34
CA LEU A 104 1.01 -11.81 0.37
C LEU A 104 0.92 -10.56 1.25
N THR A 105 -0.22 -9.87 1.21
CA THR A 105 -0.49 -8.69 2.03
C THR A 105 -0.56 -9.06 3.52
N ASP A 106 -1.28 -10.11 3.86
CA ASP A 106 -1.37 -10.61 5.23
C ASP A 106 0.01 -11.02 5.76
N GLN A 107 0.76 -11.80 4.99
CA GLN A 107 2.12 -12.20 5.37
C GLN A 107 3.04 -10.99 5.57
N HIS A 108 2.99 -10.01 4.67
CA HIS A 108 3.76 -8.77 4.77
C HIS A 108 3.37 -7.98 6.02
N ASN A 109 2.08 -7.78 6.25
CA ASN A 109 1.56 -7.02 7.38
C ASN A 109 1.92 -7.68 8.72
N ARG A 110 1.82 -8.99 8.83
CA ARG A 110 2.26 -9.73 10.04
C ARG A 110 3.75 -9.51 10.32
N GLN A 111 4.60 -9.51 9.29
CA GLN A 111 6.02 -9.23 9.46
C GLN A 111 6.29 -7.79 9.91
N CYS A 112 5.57 -6.82 9.34
CA CYS A 112 5.67 -5.42 9.73
C CYS A 112 5.23 -5.20 11.18
N LEU A 113 4.13 -5.80 11.61
CA LEU A 113 3.64 -5.73 12.99
C LEU A 113 4.64 -6.34 13.98
N LYS A 114 5.19 -7.50 13.68
CA LYS A 114 6.25 -8.12 14.53
C LYS A 114 7.44 -7.18 14.73
N ARG A 115 7.92 -6.55 13.63
CA ARG A 115 9.03 -5.59 13.70
C ARG A 115 8.67 -4.35 14.49
N TRP A 116 7.45 -3.84 14.29
CA TRP A 116 6.96 -2.67 15.01
C TRP A 116 6.87 -2.94 16.52
N HIS A 117 6.28 -4.06 16.93
CA HIS A 117 6.20 -4.46 18.34
C HIS A 117 7.58 -4.64 18.97
N ALA A 118 8.51 -5.31 18.28
CA ALA A 118 9.88 -5.47 18.75
C ALA A 118 10.59 -4.11 18.97
N ALA A 119 10.38 -3.17 18.05
CA ALA A 119 10.95 -1.81 18.16
C ALA A 119 10.34 -1.01 19.32
N GLN A 120 9.07 -1.23 19.67
CA GLN A 120 8.43 -0.60 20.83
C GLN A 120 8.90 -1.22 22.15
N ALA A 121 9.05 -2.54 22.20
CA ALA A 121 9.56 -3.23 23.39
C ALA A 121 10.97 -2.78 23.77
N GLY A 122 11.84 -2.50 22.78
CA GLY A 122 13.19 -1.95 23.00
C GLY A 122 13.24 -0.49 23.43
N LYS A 123 12.11 0.24 23.35
CA LYS A 123 11.99 1.65 23.74
C LYS A 123 11.41 1.87 25.14
N GLN A 124 10.99 0.83 25.85
CA GLN A 124 10.52 0.98 27.22
C GLN A 124 11.69 1.45 28.10
N PRO A 125 11.56 2.57 28.82
CA PRO A 125 12.58 2.97 29.76
C PRO A 125 12.70 1.89 30.82
N THR A 126 13.93 1.46 31.11
CA THR A 126 14.24 0.66 32.29
C THR A 126 13.62 1.37 33.49
N ARG A 127 12.60 0.79 34.10
CA ARG A 127 12.09 1.24 35.40
C ARG A 127 13.27 1.24 36.33
N SER A 128 13.76 2.45 36.66
CA SER A 128 14.65 2.64 37.79
C SER A 128 13.86 2.17 39.02
N SER A 129 14.23 1.05 39.56
CA SER A 129 13.76 0.65 40.88
C SER A 129 14.33 1.62 41.90
N PRO A 130 13.55 2.04 42.91
CA PRO A 130 14.00 2.91 43.98
C PRO A 130 15.09 2.26 44.83
#